data_6852a6f5bc40ef38fabbdb441c3e8f79
#
_entry.id   6852a6f5bc40ef38fabbdb441c3e8f79
#
_cell.length_a   1.000
_cell.length_b   1.000
_cell.length_c   1.000
_cell.angle_alpha   90.00
_cell.angle_beta   90.00
_cell.angle_gamma   90.00
#
_symmetry.space_group_name_H-M   'P 1'
#
loop_
_entity.id
_entity.type
_entity.pdbx_description
1 polymer ?
#
loop_
_entity_poly.entity_id
_entity_poly.type
_entity_poly.pdbx_seq_one_letter_code
_entity_poly.pdbx_strand_id
1 'polypeptide(L)'
;MLPLHTYYIYCTDIMKIVYFHGFASSGASGTVQLLRQLMPEAEVIAPDIPVEPLEALPFLRQLVEQEQPDVIIGTSMGGMYAHQMHGFKRICVNPAVNMSTMSHVLKTGEHKFLNGRKDNQKTFRITREIIQHHNQIERQQFKNLTDEDRADVWGLFGIHDKTCNTYGAFSKHYPQCQRFDGEHQLNEKVLKKVVIPLVKEIVAC
;
A
#
# COMPACT_ATOMS: atom_id res chain seq x y z
N MET A 1 48.49 -4.97 -29.80
CA MET A 1 47.01 -4.93 -29.83
C MET A 1 46.54 -5.60 -28.57
N LEU A 2 46.15 -4.84 -27.57
CA LEU A 2 45.55 -5.35 -26.32
C LEU A 2 44.05 -5.42 -26.52
N PRO A 3 43.32 -6.49 -26.09
CA PRO A 3 41.90 -6.55 -26.23
C PRO A 3 41.23 -5.60 -25.22
N LEU A 4 40.36 -4.73 -25.73
CA LEU A 4 39.46 -3.91 -24.95
C LEU A 4 38.51 -4.84 -24.16
N HIS A 5 38.77 -5.01 -22.86
CA HIS A 5 37.78 -5.59 -21.93
C HIS A 5 36.66 -4.58 -21.77
N THR A 6 35.57 -4.85 -22.46
CA THR A 6 34.27 -4.16 -22.21
C THR A 6 33.79 -4.59 -20.85
N TYR A 7 33.98 -3.75 -19.84
CA TYR A 7 33.34 -3.89 -18.55
C TYR A 7 31.85 -3.61 -18.77
N TYR A 8 31.03 -4.66 -18.86
CA TYR A 8 29.62 -4.57 -18.66
C TYR A 8 29.40 -4.24 -17.17
N ILE A 9 29.19 -2.97 -16.86
CA ILE A 9 28.66 -2.57 -15.58
C ILE A 9 27.20 -3.06 -15.60
N TYR A 10 26.95 -4.20 -14.99
CA TYR A 10 25.60 -4.60 -14.60
C TYR A 10 25.22 -3.64 -13.47
N CYS A 11 24.64 -2.51 -13.83
CA CYS A 11 23.85 -1.72 -12.91
C CYS A 11 22.58 -2.55 -12.67
N THR A 12 22.62 -3.47 -11.71
CA THR A 12 21.42 -4.10 -11.20
C THR A 12 20.74 -3.01 -10.37
N ASP A 13 19.79 -2.30 -10.98
CA ASP A 13 18.97 -1.35 -10.25
C ASP A 13 18.37 -2.09 -9.06
N ILE A 14 18.58 -1.54 -7.85
CA ILE A 14 18.04 -2.11 -6.62
C ILE A 14 16.54 -1.99 -6.71
N MET A 15 15.81 -3.11 -6.59
CA MET A 15 14.34 -3.11 -6.55
C MET A 15 13.85 -2.13 -5.50
N LYS A 16 12.98 -1.21 -5.89
CA LYS A 16 12.43 -0.20 -5.00
C LYS A 16 10.96 -0.48 -4.71
N ILE A 17 10.62 -0.67 -3.44
CA ILE A 17 9.27 -0.94 -2.95
C ILE A 17 8.82 0.26 -2.13
N VAL A 18 7.68 0.85 -2.48
CA VAL A 18 7.01 1.83 -1.61
C VAL A 18 5.87 1.12 -0.86
N TYR A 19 5.85 1.25 0.47
CA TYR A 19 4.85 0.62 1.32
C TYR A 19 3.95 1.65 1.99
N PHE A 20 2.62 1.54 1.79
CA PHE A 20 1.59 2.36 2.42
C PHE A 20 0.93 1.59 3.57
N HIS A 21 1.12 2.10 4.78
CA HIS A 21 0.58 1.48 6.00
C HIS A 21 -0.93 1.72 6.19
N GLY A 22 -1.55 0.90 7.04
CA GLY A 22 -2.96 1.04 7.43
C GLY A 22 -3.21 2.18 8.42
N PHE A 23 -4.49 2.36 8.77
CA PHE A 23 -4.97 3.38 9.72
C PHE A 23 -4.23 3.27 11.07
N ALA A 24 -3.91 4.42 11.65
CA ALA A 24 -3.20 4.57 12.93
C ALA A 24 -1.80 3.91 12.99
N SER A 25 -1.27 3.41 11.89
CA SER A 25 0.08 2.84 11.80
C SER A 25 1.12 3.89 11.39
N SER A 26 2.32 3.47 11.01
CA SER A 26 3.41 4.32 10.56
C SER A 26 4.39 3.60 9.63
N GLY A 27 5.35 4.33 9.07
CA GLY A 27 6.47 3.81 8.32
C GLY A 27 7.45 2.94 9.15
N ALA A 28 7.28 2.89 10.48
CA ALA A 28 8.04 2.03 11.41
C ALA A 28 7.27 0.78 11.85
N SER A 29 6.18 0.42 11.15
CA SER A 29 5.33 -0.74 11.49
C SER A 29 6.09 -2.07 11.42
N GLY A 30 5.59 -3.08 12.15
CA GLY A 30 6.15 -4.43 12.10
C GLY A 30 6.16 -5.04 10.71
N THR A 31 5.16 -4.73 9.86
CA THR A 31 5.12 -5.17 8.47
C THR A 31 6.28 -4.59 7.66
N VAL A 32 6.61 -3.31 7.85
CA VAL A 32 7.76 -2.68 7.18
C VAL A 32 9.07 -3.32 7.61
N GLN A 33 9.22 -3.59 8.91
CA GLN A 33 10.41 -4.26 9.43
C GLN A 33 10.57 -5.68 8.85
N LEU A 34 9.47 -6.44 8.78
CA LEU A 34 9.45 -7.76 8.17
C LEU A 34 9.76 -7.71 6.67
N LEU A 35 9.21 -6.76 5.91
CA LEU A 35 9.54 -6.59 4.49
C LEU A 35 11.04 -6.34 4.28
N ARG A 36 11.64 -5.42 5.04
CA ARG A 36 13.08 -5.15 4.99
C ARG A 36 13.94 -6.35 5.35
N GLN A 37 13.50 -7.14 6.33
CA GLN A 37 14.20 -8.36 6.73
C GLN A 37 14.09 -9.47 5.68
N LEU A 38 12.93 -9.62 5.03
CA LEU A 38 12.64 -10.71 4.10
C LEU A 38 13.08 -10.41 2.66
N MET A 39 13.32 -9.13 2.36
CA MET A 39 13.78 -8.65 1.05
C MET A 39 14.98 -7.70 1.21
N PRO A 40 16.12 -8.20 1.74
CA PRO A 40 17.29 -7.37 1.98
C PRO A 40 17.91 -6.82 0.69
N GLU A 41 17.57 -7.40 -0.46
CA GLU A 41 17.96 -6.96 -1.79
C GLU A 41 17.14 -5.78 -2.31
N ALA A 42 16.04 -5.41 -1.64
CA ALA A 42 15.17 -4.33 -2.06
C ALA A 42 15.27 -3.11 -1.12
N GLU A 43 15.14 -1.92 -1.70
CA GLU A 43 14.93 -0.70 -0.94
C GLU A 43 13.45 -0.57 -0.58
N VAL A 44 13.12 -0.57 0.71
CA VAL A 44 11.75 -0.42 1.20
C VAL A 44 11.54 0.98 1.78
N ILE A 45 10.82 1.82 1.05
CA ILE A 45 10.43 3.18 1.43
C ILE A 45 9.03 3.11 2.05
N ALA A 46 8.91 3.59 3.28
CA ALA A 46 7.64 3.62 3.99
C ALA A 46 7.45 4.99 4.66
N PRO A 47 6.58 5.86 4.12
CA PRO A 47 6.29 7.16 4.70
C PRO A 47 5.37 7.03 5.92
N ASP A 48 5.39 8.04 6.77
CA ASP A 48 4.31 8.29 7.71
C ASP A 48 3.18 9.04 7.00
N ILE A 49 2.09 8.34 6.71
CA ILE A 49 0.96 8.89 5.95
C ILE A 49 0.23 9.96 6.80
N PRO A 50 -0.06 11.15 6.26
CA PRO A 50 -0.91 12.14 6.92
C PRO A 50 -2.28 11.57 7.31
N VAL A 51 -2.82 12.06 8.44
CA VAL A 51 -4.14 11.62 8.93
C VAL A 51 -5.27 12.21 8.08
N GLU A 52 -5.09 13.43 7.57
CA GLU A 52 -6.03 14.10 6.69
C GLU A 52 -5.96 13.52 5.27
N PRO A 53 -7.03 12.87 4.76
CA PRO A 53 -6.97 12.19 3.48
C PRO A 53 -6.74 13.11 2.27
N LEU A 54 -7.19 14.37 2.36
CA LEU A 54 -6.94 15.36 1.27
C LEU A 54 -5.47 15.83 1.24
N GLU A 55 -4.71 15.66 2.31
CA GLU A 55 -3.27 15.86 2.34
C GLU A 55 -2.53 14.55 2.00
N ALA A 56 -3.02 13.42 2.49
CA ALA A 56 -2.39 12.11 2.30
C ALA A 56 -2.28 11.72 0.81
N LEU A 57 -3.38 11.85 0.06
CA LEU A 57 -3.40 11.41 -1.34
C LEU A 57 -2.41 12.19 -2.23
N PRO A 58 -2.37 13.55 -2.24
CA PRO A 58 -1.36 14.27 -3.02
C PRO A 58 0.07 14.04 -2.51
N PHE A 59 0.28 13.94 -1.19
CA PHE A 59 1.58 13.60 -0.62
C PHE A 59 2.10 12.26 -1.15
N LEU A 60 1.26 11.23 -1.15
CA LEU A 60 1.64 9.90 -1.63
C LEU A 60 1.89 9.86 -3.14
N ARG A 61 1.10 10.62 -3.94
CA ARG A 61 1.35 10.78 -5.38
C ARG A 61 2.71 11.43 -5.64
N GLN A 62 3.00 12.53 -4.96
CA GLN A 62 4.30 13.19 -5.09
C GLN A 62 5.45 12.24 -4.70
N LEU A 63 5.30 11.48 -3.61
CA LEU A 63 6.31 10.51 -3.19
C LEU A 63 6.58 9.46 -4.26
N VAL A 64 5.56 8.81 -4.82
CA VAL A 64 5.77 7.76 -5.82
C VAL A 64 6.31 8.31 -7.15
N GLU A 65 5.93 9.53 -7.53
CA GLU A 65 6.50 10.22 -8.67
C GLU A 65 7.99 10.59 -8.48
N GLN A 66 8.40 10.91 -7.26
CA GLN A 66 9.81 11.18 -6.95
C GLN A 66 10.64 9.90 -6.85
N GLU A 67 10.10 8.88 -6.20
CA GLU A 67 10.81 7.63 -5.92
C GLU A 67 10.82 6.66 -7.10
N GLN A 68 9.86 6.74 -8.02
CA GLN A 68 9.72 5.82 -9.17
C GLN A 68 9.85 4.34 -8.76
N PRO A 69 8.98 3.83 -7.85
CA PRO A 69 9.11 2.48 -7.35
C PRO A 69 8.74 1.44 -8.41
N ASP A 70 9.39 0.26 -8.34
CA ASP A 70 9.02 -0.90 -9.14
C ASP A 70 7.65 -1.46 -8.76
N VAL A 71 7.29 -1.34 -7.47
CA VAL A 71 5.97 -1.75 -6.97
C VAL A 71 5.57 -0.96 -5.72
N ILE A 72 4.28 -0.66 -5.63
CA ILE A 72 3.65 -0.08 -4.44
C ILE A 72 2.86 -1.18 -3.72
N ILE A 73 3.09 -1.35 -2.43
CA ILE A 73 2.31 -2.26 -1.59
C ILE A 73 1.50 -1.44 -0.61
N GLY A 74 0.19 -1.60 -0.58
CA GLY A 74 -0.67 -0.91 0.39
C GLY A 74 -1.53 -1.89 1.18
N THR A 75 -1.65 -1.68 2.50
CA THR A 75 -2.50 -2.51 3.36
C THR A 75 -3.63 -1.70 3.97
N SER A 76 -4.85 -2.24 3.98
CA SER A 76 -6.02 -1.59 4.58
C SER A 76 -6.25 -0.18 4.01
N MET A 77 -6.20 0.88 4.81
CA MET A 77 -6.23 2.28 4.35
C MET A 77 -5.12 2.57 3.34
N GLY A 78 -3.91 2.05 3.56
CA GLY A 78 -2.80 2.16 2.59
C GLY A 78 -3.13 1.49 1.25
N GLY A 79 -3.90 0.40 1.26
CA GLY A 79 -4.41 -0.25 0.04
C GLY A 79 -5.43 0.61 -0.71
N MET A 80 -6.28 1.36 0.03
CA MET A 80 -7.18 2.34 -0.56
C MET A 80 -6.42 3.48 -1.26
N TYR A 81 -5.30 3.91 -0.71
CA TYR A 81 -4.46 4.91 -1.38
C TYR A 81 -3.65 4.30 -2.54
N ALA A 82 -3.09 3.09 -2.35
CA ALA A 82 -2.20 2.48 -3.32
C ALA A 82 -2.86 2.27 -4.69
N HIS A 83 -4.11 1.77 -4.75
CA HIS A 83 -4.76 1.56 -6.03
C HIS A 83 -5.03 2.85 -6.83
N GLN A 84 -4.92 4.03 -6.20
CA GLN A 84 -5.07 5.35 -6.83
C GLN A 84 -3.74 5.94 -7.33
N MET A 85 -2.64 5.20 -7.23
CA MET A 85 -1.31 5.58 -7.76
C MET A 85 -1.19 5.08 -9.20
N HIS A 86 -1.82 5.80 -10.14
CA HIS A 86 -1.84 5.44 -11.56
C HIS A 86 -0.44 5.41 -12.17
N GLY A 87 -0.21 4.51 -13.14
CA GLY A 87 1.07 4.36 -13.83
C GLY A 87 2.13 3.53 -13.09
N PHE A 88 1.79 2.93 -11.95
CA PHE A 88 2.68 2.04 -11.18
C PHE A 88 2.05 0.67 -10.97
N LYS A 89 2.88 -0.37 -10.78
CA LYS A 89 2.44 -1.70 -10.31
C LYS A 89 2.03 -1.62 -8.84
N ARG A 90 0.84 -2.14 -8.48
CA ARG A 90 0.23 -1.92 -7.14
C ARG A 90 -0.33 -3.20 -6.56
N ILE A 91 0.12 -3.59 -5.38
CA ILE A 91 -0.44 -4.70 -4.60
C ILE A 91 -1.25 -4.12 -3.45
N CYS A 92 -2.55 -4.37 -3.44
CA CYS A 92 -3.50 -3.88 -2.45
C CYS A 92 -3.96 -5.03 -1.56
N VAL A 93 -3.52 -5.06 -0.30
CA VAL A 93 -3.85 -6.13 0.64
C VAL A 93 -4.97 -5.67 1.57
N ASN A 94 -6.09 -6.38 1.54
CA ASN A 94 -7.29 -6.05 2.32
C ASN A 94 -7.65 -4.55 2.22
N PRO A 95 -7.71 -3.95 1.01
CA PRO A 95 -7.86 -2.51 0.84
C PRO A 95 -9.19 -2.01 1.42
N ALA A 96 -9.13 -0.98 2.28
CA ALA A 96 -10.29 -0.40 2.96
C ALA A 96 -11.00 0.65 2.05
N VAL A 97 -11.51 0.23 0.90
CA VAL A 97 -12.11 1.13 -0.11
C VAL A 97 -13.44 1.77 0.29
N ASN A 98 -13.95 1.45 1.48
CA ASN A 98 -15.18 2.00 2.06
C ASN A 98 -14.96 2.48 3.51
N MET A 99 -13.80 3.03 3.79
CA MET A 99 -13.35 3.38 5.14
C MET A 99 -14.30 4.39 5.83
N SER A 100 -14.89 5.32 5.08
CA SER A 100 -15.84 6.30 5.62
C SER A 100 -17.09 5.67 6.26
N THR A 101 -17.45 4.44 5.88
CA THR A 101 -18.56 3.67 6.45
C THR A 101 -18.15 2.74 7.59
N MET A 102 -16.83 2.59 7.83
CA MET A 102 -16.27 1.73 8.88
C MET A 102 -16.24 2.44 10.23
N SER A 103 -17.42 2.73 10.81
CA SER A 103 -17.56 3.49 12.06
C SER A 103 -16.85 2.86 13.27
N HIS A 104 -16.54 1.56 13.22
CA HIS A 104 -15.76 0.87 14.25
C HIS A 104 -14.25 1.16 14.13
N VAL A 105 -13.77 1.58 12.95
CA VAL A 105 -12.37 1.98 12.68
C VAL A 105 -12.25 3.50 12.71
N LEU A 106 -13.02 4.20 11.86
CA LEU A 106 -12.97 5.65 11.69
C LEU A 106 -13.99 6.34 12.61
N LYS A 107 -13.72 6.31 13.91
CA LYS A 107 -14.56 6.95 14.95
C LYS A 107 -14.03 8.34 15.29
N THR A 108 -14.95 9.32 15.43
CA THR A 108 -14.55 10.66 15.88
C THR A 108 -13.96 10.64 17.29
N GLY A 109 -12.95 11.47 17.52
CA GLY A 109 -12.26 11.58 18.81
C GLY A 109 -10.76 11.45 18.69
N GLU A 110 -10.11 11.33 19.84
CA GLU A 110 -8.67 11.11 19.92
C GLU A 110 -8.33 9.63 19.75
N HIS A 111 -7.32 9.37 18.95
CA HIS A 111 -6.77 8.05 18.67
C HIS A 111 -5.27 8.05 18.97
N LYS A 112 -4.71 6.87 19.27
CA LYS A 112 -3.27 6.67 19.43
C LYS A 112 -2.68 6.04 18.17
N PHE A 113 -1.50 6.47 17.78
CA PHE A 113 -0.73 5.72 16.80
C PHE A 113 -0.23 4.39 17.39
N LEU A 114 -0.26 3.36 16.59
CA LEU A 114 0.14 1.99 16.97
C LEU A 114 1.66 1.83 17.00
N ASN A 115 2.37 2.67 16.26
CA ASN A 115 3.82 2.62 16.10
C ASN A 115 4.42 4.02 16.19
N GLY A 116 5.72 4.11 16.47
CA GLY A 116 6.43 5.40 16.46
C GLY A 116 6.41 6.03 15.07
N ARG A 117 6.32 7.37 15.04
CA ARG A 117 6.38 8.17 13.81
C ARG A 117 7.63 9.06 13.83
N LYS A 118 8.09 9.47 12.65
CA LYS A 118 9.24 10.35 12.49
C LYS A 118 9.01 11.74 13.11
N ASP A 119 7.76 12.22 13.10
CA ASP A 119 7.32 13.49 13.70
C ASP A 119 7.14 13.42 15.23
N ASN A 120 7.35 12.24 15.85
CA ASN A 120 7.16 11.96 17.28
C ASN A 120 5.71 12.14 17.78
N GLN A 121 4.72 12.31 16.90
CA GLN A 121 3.33 12.36 17.30
C GLN A 121 2.88 10.99 17.86
N LYS A 122 2.21 11.04 19.03
CA LYS A 122 1.70 9.83 19.70
C LYS A 122 0.20 9.64 19.51
N THR A 123 -0.51 10.74 19.28
CA THR A 123 -1.96 10.76 19.11
C THR A 123 -2.36 11.62 17.92
N PHE A 124 -3.58 11.41 17.44
CA PHE A 124 -4.21 12.21 16.40
C PHE A 124 -5.72 12.27 16.64
N ARG A 125 -6.37 13.21 16.03
CA ARG A 125 -7.82 13.42 16.20
C ARG A 125 -8.56 13.17 14.90
N ILE A 126 -9.59 12.32 14.95
CA ILE A 126 -10.55 12.14 13.86
C ILE A 126 -11.72 13.08 14.10
N THR A 127 -11.98 13.94 13.14
CA THR A 127 -13.13 14.86 13.12
C THR A 127 -14.20 14.35 12.15
N ARG A 128 -15.39 14.93 12.18
CA ARG A 128 -16.44 14.66 11.18
C ARG A 128 -16.00 15.09 9.78
N GLU A 129 -15.20 16.12 9.69
CA GLU A 129 -14.63 16.63 8.44
C GLU A 129 -13.68 15.62 7.80
N ILE A 130 -12.75 15.04 8.56
CA ILE A 130 -11.87 13.96 8.10
C ILE A 130 -12.68 12.77 7.55
N ILE A 131 -13.78 12.39 8.21
CA ILE A 131 -14.66 11.32 7.71
C ILE A 131 -15.33 11.73 6.39
N GLN A 132 -15.77 12.98 6.27
CA GLN A 132 -16.33 13.51 5.01
C GLN A 132 -15.30 13.53 3.87
N HIS A 133 -14.04 13.87 4.17
CA HIS A 133 -12.94 13.84 3.21
C HIS A 133 -12.61 12.41 2.75
N HIS A 134 -12.63 11.42 3.64
CA HIS A 134 -12.56 10.01 3.24
C HIS A 134 -13.69 9.65 2.28
N ASN A 135 -14.93 10.01 2.59
CA ASN A 135 -16.08 9.77 1.71
C ASN A 135 -15.91 10.47 0.34
N GLN A 136 -15.37 11.67 0.31
CA GLN A 136 -15.08 12.39 -0.93
C GLN A 136 -14.08 11.63 -1.82
N ILE A 137 -12.97 11.15 -1.25
CA ILE A 137 -11.97 10.36 -1.99
C ILE A 137 -12.59 9.05 -2.47
N GLU A 138 -13.31 8.32 -1.61
CA GLU A 138 -13.94 7.04 -1.92
C GLU A 138 -14.91 7.13 -3.10
N ARG A 139 -15.65 8.23 -3.23
CA ARG A 139 -16.56 8.46 -4.37
C ARG A 139 -15.84 8.66 -5.71
N GLN A 140 -14.56 9.00 -5.68
CA GLN A 140 -13.77 9.27 -6.87
C GLN A 140 -12.78 8.14 -7.24
N GLN A 141 -12.43 7.27 -6.27
CA GLN A 141 -11.31 6.35 -6.34
C GLN A 141 -11.32 5.35 -7.50
N PHE A 142 -12.49 5.04 -8.06
CA PHE A 142 -12.62 4.11 -9.19
C PHE A 142 -13.01 4.81 -10.50
N LYS A 143 -12.99 6.15 -10.56
CA LYS A 143 -13.33 6.89 -11.76
C LYS A 143 -12.14 6.94 -12.72
N ASN A 144 -12.47 6.94 -14.01
CA ASN A 144 -11.50 7.12 -15.11
C ASN A 144 -10.36 6.08 -15.14
N LEU A 145 -10.61 4.87 -14.65
CA LEU A 145 -9.64 3.78 -14.75
C LEU A 145 -9.48 3.33 -16.20
N THR A 146 -8.25 3.35 -16.71
CA THR A 146 -7.90 2.76 -18.00
C THR A 146 -7.72 1.24 -17.90
N ASP A 147 -7.59 0.55 -19.01
CA ASP A 147 -7.32 -0.89 -19.01
C ASP A 147 -5.91 -1.19 -18.48
N GLU A 148 -4.94 -0.32 -18.77
CA GLU A 148 -3.58 -0.38 -18.20
C GLU A 148 -3.63 -0.21 -16.68
N ASP A 149 -4.37 0.79 -16.17
CA ASP A 149 -4.56 0.95 -14.73
C ASP A 149 -5.13 -0.30 -14.07
N ARG A 150 -6.06 -0.98 -14.74
CA ARG A 150 -6.67 -2.22 -14.24
C ARG A 150 -5.70 -3.41 -14.27
N ALA A 151 -4.84 -3.47 -15.28
CA ALA A 151 -3.83 -4.52 -15.42
C ALA A 151 -2.71 -4.43 -14.40
N ASP A 152 -2.44 -3.21 -13.87
CA ASP A 152 -1.35 -2.96 -12.92
C ASP A 152 -1.77 -3.02 -11.44
N VAL A 153 -2.97 -3.55 -11.14
CA VAL A 153 -3.46 -3.68 -9.76
C VAL A 153 -3.77 -5.11 -9.38
N TRP A 154 -3.12 -5.59 -8.33
CA TRP A 154 -3.38 -6.89 -7.71
C TRP A 154 -4.06 -6.71 -6.36
N GLY A 155 -5.26 -7.25 -6.20
CA GLY A 155 -5.99 -7.27 -4.94
C GLY A 155 -5.77 -8.58 -4.19
N LEU A 156 -5.29 -8.52 -2.96
CA LEU A 156 -5.09 -9.68 -2.09
C LEU A 156 -6.04 -9.59 -0.89
N PHE A 157 -6.83 -10.65 -0.65
CA PHE A 157 -7.89 -10.62 0.38
C PHE A 157 -7.79 -11.83 1.31
N GLY A 158 -7.62 -11.56 2.61
CA GLY A 158 -7.63 -12.59 3.64
C GLY A 158 -9.02 -13.19 3.83
N ILE A 159 -9.14 -14.53 3.74
CA ILE A 159 -10.46 -15.21 3.90
C ILE A 159 -11.00 -15.13 5.32
N HIS A 160 -10.13 -14.81 6.30
CA HIS A 160 -10.48 -14.65 7.71
C HIS A 160 -10.52 -13.16 8.15
N ASP A 161 -10.43 -12.21 7.20
CA ASP A 161 -10.50 -10.78 7.50
C ASP A 161 -11.91 -10.41 8.00
N LYS A 162 -11.99 -10.01 9.27
CA LYS A 162 -13.22 -9.54 9.93
C LYS A 162 -13.33 -8.01 9.96
N THR A 163 -12.29 -7.30 9.52
CA THR A 163 -12.22 -5.84 9.53
C THR A 163 -12.73 -5.23 8.23
N CYS A 164 -12.25 -5.74 7.10
CA CYS A 164 -12.57 -5.23 5.76
C CYS A 164 -13.11 -6.35 4.86
N ASN A 165 -14.38 -6.32 4.52
CA ASN A 165 -14.96 -7.22 3.52
C ASN A 165 -15.21 -6.46 2.22
N THR A 166 -14.14 -6.11 1.51
CA THR A 166 -14.17 -5.27 0.31
C THR A 166 -13.89 -6.02 -1.00
N TYR A 167 -13.68 -7.34 -0.94
CA TYR A 167 -13.42 -8.17 -2.14
C TYR A 167 -14.43 -7.92 -3.25
N GLY A 168 -15.73 -8.00 -2.96
CA GLY A 168 -16.77 -7.85 -3.97
C GLY A 168 -16.87 -6.43 -4.56
N ALA A 169 -16.49 -5.40 -3.81
CA ALA A 169 -16.43 -4.03 -4.30
C ALA A 169 -15.18 -3.82 -5.20
N PHE A 170 -14.03 -4.31 -4.75
CA PHE A 170 -12.75 -4.13 -5.43
C PHE A 170 -12.64 -4.94 -6.72
N SER A 171 -13.06 -6.22 -6.71
CA SER A 171 -12.98 -7.13 -7.86
C SER A 171 -13.87 -6.74 -9.05
N LYS A 172 -14.84 -5.85 -8.85
CA LYS A 172 -15.61 -5.25 -9.96
C LYS A 172 -14.77 -4.33 -10.84
N HIS A 173 -13.69 -3.78 -10.29
CA HIS A 173 -12.84 -2.80 -10.95
C HIS A 173 -11.51 -3.38 -11.41
N TYR A 174 -11.01 -4.39 -10.71
CA TYR A 174 -9.69 -4.98 -10.95
C TYR A 174 -9.80 -6.50 -11.12
N PRO A 175 -9.37 -7.06 -12.28
CA PRO A 175 -9.52 -8.48 -12.57
C PRO A 175 -8.55 -9.36 -11.76
N GLN A 176 -7.41 -8.83 -11.36
CA GLN A 176 -6.34 -9.57 -10.68
C GLN A 176 -6.57 -9.59 -9.15
N CYS A 177 -7.65 -10.27 -8.71
CA CYS A 177 -7.98 -10.38 -7.29
C CYS A 177 -7.86 -11.83 -6.83
N GLN A 178 -7.12 -12.04 -5.75
CA GLN A 178 -6.88 -13.35 -5.14
C GLN A 178 -7.30 -13.37 -3.67
N ARG A 179 -7.71 -14.53 -3.18
CA ARG A 179 -7.96 -14.77 -1.76
C ARG A 179 -6.83 -15.62 -1.18
N PHE A 180 -6.44 -15.34 0.05
CA PHE A 180 -5.39 -16.08 0.74
C PHE A 180 -5.82 -16.50 2.15
N ASP A 181 -5.21 -17.55 2.68
CA ASP A 181 -5.38 -17.99 4.07
C ASP A 181 -4.69 -17.02 5.02
N GLY A 182 -5.46 -16.04 5.51
CA GLY A 182 -4.98 -14.99 6.40
C GLY A 182 -6.08 -14.06 6.88
N GLU A 183 -5.71 -13.23 7.84
CA GLU A 183 -6.56 -12.23 8.48
C GLU A 183 -6.34 -10.83 7.88
N HIS A 184 -6.84 -9.78 8.57
CA HIS A 184 -6.67 -8.39 8.14
C HIS A 184 -5.21 -7.94 8.12
N GLN A 185 -4.44 -8.32 9.13
CA GLN A 185 -3.05 -7.92 9.26
C GLN A 185 -2.10 -8.88 8.55
N LEU A 186 -1.09 -8.31 7.87
CA LEU A 186 0.00 -9.10 7.31
C LEU A 186 0.93 -9.62 8.41
N ASN A 187 1.17 -10.91 8.38
CA ASN A 187 2.18 -11.58 9.19
C ASN A 187 3.28 -12.17 8.30
N GLU A 188 4.34 -12.67 8.91
CA GLU A 188 5.49 -13.22 8.21
C GLU A 188 5.11 -14.36 7.24
N LYS A 189 4.18 -15.27 7.66
CA LYS A 189 3.70 -16.37 6.81
C LYS A 189 3.07 -15.85 5.51
N VAL A 190 2.20 -14.84 5.61
CA VAL A 190 1.52 -14.26 4.45
C VAL A 190 2.51 -13.49 3.58
N LEU A 191 3.42 -12.72 4.17
CA LEU A 191 4.47 -12.05 3.41
C LEU A 191 5.29 -13.05 2.59
N LYS A 192 5.80 -14.13 3.21
CA LYS A 192 6.63 -15.14 2.55
C LYS A 192 5.90 -15.95 1.48
N LYS A 193 4.62 -16.27 1.69
CA LYS A 193 3.89 -17.21 0.83
C LYS A 193 3.02 -16.55 -0.23
N VAL A 194 2.66 -15.29 -0.05
CA VAL A 194 1.70 -14.60 -0.91
C VAL A 194 2.28 -13.31 -1.48
N VAL A 195 2.67 -12.37 -0.63
CA VAL A 195 3.04 -11.02 -1.08
C VAL A 195 4.38 -11.00 -1.81
N ILE A 196 5.43 -11.56 -1.20
CA ILE A 196 6.79 -11.54 -1.78
C ILE A 196 6.89 -12.33 -3.09
N PRO A 197 6.31 -13.53 -3.22
CA PRO A 197 6.26 -14.23 -4.51
C PRO A 197 5.58 -13.39 -5.60
N LEU A 198 4.46 -12.74 -5.30
CA LEU A 198 3.79 -11.86 -6.25
C LEU A 198 4.64 -10.64 -6.62
N VAL A 199 5.31 -10.00 -5.66
CA VAL A 199 6.26 -8.90 -5.95
C VAL A 199 7.31 -9.36 -6.96
N LYS A 200 7.94 -10.51 -6.71
CA LYS A 200 8.99 -11.05 -7.59
C LYS A 200 8.46 -11.38 -8.99
N GLU A 201 7.25 -11.91 -9.08
CA GLU A 201 6.58 -12.22 -10.35
C GLU A 201 6.33 -10.96 -11.19
N ILE A 202 5.70 -9.94 -10.59
CA ILE A 202 5.26 -8.75 -11.33
C ILE A 202 6.40 -7.77 -11.63
N VAL A 203 7.48 -7.77 -10.84
CA VAL A 203 8.64 -6.89 -11.08
C VAL A 203 9.62 -7.52 -12.09
N ALA A 204 9.67 -8.86 -12.20
CA ALA A 204 10.49 -9.56 -13.19
C ALA A 204 9.97 -9.47 -14.64
N CYS A 205 8.70 -9.03 -14.80
CA CYS A 205 8.07 -8.78 -16.11
C CYS A 205 8.23 -7.32 -16.50
#